data_a3c1ea1d4bc40d217a22bd13fee1b4a5
#
_entry.id   a3c1ea1d4bc40d217a22bd13fee1b4a5
#
_cell.length_a   1.000
_cell.length_b   1.000
_cell.length_c   1.000
_cell.angle_alpha   90.00
_cell.angle_beta   90.00
_cell.angle_gamma   90.00
#
_symmetry.space_group_name_H-M   'P 1'
#
loop_
_entity.id
_entity.type
_entity.pdbx_description
1 polymer ?
#
loop_
_entity_poly.entity_id
_entity_poly.type
_entity_poly.pdbx_seq_one_letter_code
_entity_poly.pdbx_strand_id
1 'polypeptide(L)'
;DGAYRAPREVNFWLGLVLMMLVLGMALTGYLLPWDQKGYWATRVATNLAGLVPLVGPALQQLVVGGPDYGHHTLTRFFALHAGFLPAGLVVMLVVHLALFRKHGLHAKQPLTRPDAMFWPDQVLKDAVAMLAVMAVVLGVILVPAVRTMLAGGTVVPGELGAELGAPADPSLPYAAARPEWYFLFLFQFLKVFEGWGASGEFLGAIVVPGLVMTVMFLMPILGHWQLGHRFNVAFTLGIVAGAALLTGLALNEDYYALWVDPASLAEAERLDAETEGDAAKLAAAVGGDPAKQAEAERQIKRLRKVRHSRAFLAAARQAKVDAARAVELAGRPERIPPAGMLELVRTDPASQGPRLFAQHCASCHAHVDPTDPAAATALAHSSAANLFGFGSAAWMRGLLDADQVGGPAYFGNTAHKEGDMVSFVTGDLADADTWSQEDIAAVVAAMAAEAGLPEPDVGREVVARGRDLVSSGERCGGCHAFGDNGTDLGSAPDLNGWGGREWIVGIITDPTHARFYGDSNDRMPRFGVSDEGESPALTASEIGIVADWLRGQWYRAATH
;
A
#
# COMPACT_ATOMS: atom_id res chain seq x y z
N ASP A 1 -40.00 -11.64 -17.82
CA ASP A 1 -41.00 -12.69 -18.12
C ASP A 1 -42.25 -12.61 -17.24
N GLY A 2 -42.27 -11.92 -16.09
CA GLY A 2 -43.39 -11.84 -15.16
C GLY A 2 -43.57 -13.09 -14.30
N ALA A 3 -42.51 -13.84 -14.06
CA ALA A 3 -42.51 -15.07 -13.27
C ALA A 3 -42.83 -14.84 -11.78
N TYR A 4 -42.99 -13.61 -11.35
CA TYR A 4 -43.42 -13.19 -10.01
C TYR A 4 -44.95 -13.14 -9.87
N ARG A 5 -45.74 -13.36 -10.93
CA ARG A 5 -47.20 -13.34 -10.89
C ARG A 5 -47.74 -14.62 -10.21
N ALA A 6 -48.98 -14.50 -9.72
CA ALA A 6 -49.68 -15.61 -9.06
C ALA A 6 -49.59 -16.93 -9.86
N PRO A 7 -49.34 -18.03 -9.21
CA PRO A 7 -49.16 -18.30 -7.76
C PRO A 7 -47.67 -18.29 -7.34
N ARG A 8 -46.78 -17.54 -8.01
CA ARG A 8 -45.31 -17.63 -7.87
C ARG A 8 -44.70 -16.51 -7.03
N GLU A 9 -45.47 -15.66 -6.39
CA GLU A 9 -45.03 -14.51 -5.57
C GLU A 9 -44.06 -14.96 -4.48
N VAL A 10 -44.42 -16.01 -3.72
CA VAL A 10 -43.58 -16.54 -2.66
C VAL A 10 -42.27 -17.07 -3.19
N ASN A 11 -42.29 -17.71 -4.36
CA ASN A 11 -41.05 -18.18 -4.99
C ASN A 11 -40.12 -17.02 -5.42
N PHE A 12 -40.67 -15.90 -5.87
CA PHE A 12 -39.92 -14.69 -6.19
C PHE A 12 -39.29 -14.10 -4.92
N TRP A 13 -40.03 -14.00 -3.81
CA TRP A 13 -39.48 -13.51 -2.53
C TRP A 13 -38.37 -14.41 -1.99
N LEU A 14 -38.52 -15.74 -2.09
CA LEU A 14 -37.41 -16.66 -1.77
C LEU A 14 -36.19 -16.44 -2.65
N GLY A 15 -36.38 -16.10 -3.91
CA GLY A 15 -35.29 -15.70 -4.80
C GLY A 15 -34.56 -14.43 -4.32
N LEU A 16 -35.30 -13.44 -3.80
CA LEU A 16 -34.68 -12.26 -3.18
C LEU A 16 -33.91 -12.62 -1.90
N VAL A 17 -34.43 -13.50 -1.07
CA VAL A 17 -33.73 -13.99 0.12
C VAL A 17 -32.45 -14.73 -0.27
N LEU A 18 -32.50 -15.61 -1.29
CA LEU A 18 -31.31 -16.27 -1.84
C LEU A 18 -30.26 -15.26 -2.32
N MET A 19 -30.68 -14.21 -3.02
CA MET A 19 -29.79 -13.13 -3.44
C MET A 19 -29.12 -12.46 -2.23
N MET A 20 -29.87 -12.15 -1.17
CA MET A 20 -29.31 -11.55 0.05
C MET A 20 -28.33 -12.49 0.76
N LEU A 21 -28.59 -13.79 0.79
CA LEU A 21 -27.66 -14.78 1.32
C LEU A 21 -26.37 -14.85 0.53
N VAL A 22 -26.43 -14.79 -0.81
CA VAL A 22 -25.23 -14.75 -1.67
C VAL A 22 -24.41 -13.48 -1.44
N LEU A 23 -25.06 -12.31 -1.31
CA LEU A 23 -24.37 -11.06 -0.97
C LEU A 23 -23.73 -11.13 0.42
N GLY A 24 -24.42 -11.73 1.40
CA GLY A 24 -23.87 -12.00 2.73
C GLY A 24 -22.68 -12.95 2.69
N MET A 25 -22.73 -14.00 1.86
CA MET A 25 -21.59 -14.90 1.60
C MET A 25 -20.40 -14.14 1.03
N ALA A 26 -20.61 -13.30 0.02
CA ALA A 26 -19.54 -12.50 -0.59
C ALA A 26 -18.88 -11.57 0.44
N LEU A 27 -19.67 -10.87 1.26
CA LEU A 27 -19.17 -9.97 2.28
C LEU A 27 -18.42 -10.71 3.40
N THR A 28 -18.98 -11.79 3.91
CA THR A 28 -18.39 -12.52 5.05
C THR A 28 -17.13 -13.26 4.66
N GLY A 29 -17.04 -13.78 3.44
CA GLY A 29 -15.84 -14.46 2.93
C GLY A 29 -14.67 -13.52 2.69
N TYR A 30 -14.98 -12.28 2.37
CA TYR A 30 -13.96 -11.29 2.01
C TYR A 30 -12.99 -10.92 3.16
N LEU A 31 -13.43 -11.01 4.40
CA LEU A 31 -12.61 -10.77 5.59
C LEU A 31 -11.72 -11.96 5.97
N LEU A 32 -12.06 -13.18 5.56
CA LEU A 32 -11.43 -14.40 6.09
C LEU A 32 -9.92 -14.51 5.85
N PRO A 33 -9.34 -14.00 4.75
CA PRO A 33 -7.90 -13.94 4.58
C PRO A 33 -7.19 -13.07 5.61
N TRP A 34 -7.89 -12.19 6.30
CA TRP A 34 -7.38 -11.24 7.28
C TRP A 34 -6.25 -10.36 6.72
N ASP A 35 -6.44 -9.94 5.47
CA ASP A 35 -5.52 -9.04 4.78
C ASP A 35 -6.00 -7.56 4.86
N GLN A 36 -5.14 -6.65 4.44
CA GLN A 36 -5.43 -5.20 4.45
C GLN A 36 -6.72 -4.86 3.68
N LYS A 37 -6.91 -5.49 2.53
CA LYS A 37 -8.06 -5.22 1.65
C LYS A 37 -9.37 -5.67 2.31
N GLY A 38 -9.42 -6.92 2.80
CA GLY A 38 -10.58 -7.49 3.47
C GLY A 38 -10.92 -6.77 4.78
N TYR A 39 -9.90 -6.42 5.57
CA TYR A 39 -10.05 -5.70 6.83
C TYR A 39 -10.72 -4.32 6.61
N TRP A 40 -10.15 -3.49 5.75
CA TRP A 40 -10.65 -2.13 5.53
C TRP A 40 -12.01 -2.11 4.83
N ALA A 41 -12.26 -3.02 3.87
CA ALA A 41 -13.57 -3.15 3.24
C ALA A 41 -14.67 -3.58 4.23
N THR A 42 -14.35 -4.54 5.12
CA THR A 42 -15.29 -4.98 6.17
C THR A 42 -15.54 -3.87 7.18
N ARG A 43 -14.51 -3.11 7.55
CA ARG A 43 -14.67 -1.96 8.44
C ARG A 43 -15.63 -0.92 7.88
N VAL A 44 -15.54 -0.60 6.59
CA VAL A 44 -16.50 0.28 5.92
C VAL A 44 -17.91 -0.31 5.96
N ALA A 45 -18.07 -1.58 5.57
CA ALA A 45 -19.40 -2.21 5.51
C ALA A 45 -20.08 -2.30 6.88
N THR A 46 -19.34 -2.62 7.94
CA THR A 46 -19.91 -2.71 9.30
C THR A 46 -20.16 -1.33 9.91
N ASN A 47 -19.38 -0.30 9.55
CA ASN A 47 -19.68 1.08 9.93
C ASN A 47 -21.00 1.55 9.30
N LEU A 48 -21.28 1.19 8.04
CA LEU A 48 -22.56 1.48 7.41
C LEU A 48 -23.74 0.81 8.15
N ALA A 49 -23.55 -0.41 8.67
CA ALA A 49 -24.56 -1.06 9.51
C ALA A 49 -24.82 -0.29 10.82
N GLY A 50 -23.81 0.39 11.34
CA GLY A 50 -23.92 1.28 12.50
C GLY A 50 -24.83 2.48 12.31
N LEU A 51 -25.09 2.90 11.05
CA LEU A 51 -25.97 4.02 10.71
C LEU A 51 -27.48 3.68 10.83
N VAL A 52 -27.84 2.42 11.02
CA VAL A 52 -29.27 2.02 11.17
C VAL A 52 -29.84 2.63 12.45
N PRO A 53 -30.93 3.43 12.37
CA PRO A 53 -31.51 4.07 13.53
C PRO A 53 -31.90 3.08 14.64
N LEU A 54 -31.68 3.47 15.88
CA LEU A 54 -32.02 2.76 17.11
C LEU A 54 -31.19 1.50 17.38
N VAL A 55 -30.90 0.68 16.38
CA VAL A 55 -30.25 -0.63 16.56
C VAL A 55 -28.85 -0.71 15.95
N GLY A 56 -28.45 0.26 15.17
CA GLY A 56 -27.20 0.25 14.39
C GLY A 56 -25.95 -0.02 15.22
N PRO A 57 -25.66 0.74 16.29
CA PRO A 57 -24.47 0.51 17.12
C PRO A 57 -24.45 -0.88 17.76
N ALA A 58 -25.62 -1.38 18.23
CA ALA A 58 -25.72 -2.71 18.80
C ALA A 58 -25.54 -3.81 17.74
N LEU A 59 -26.08 -3.61 16.53
CA LEU A 59 -25.90 -4.51 15.40
C LEU A 59 -24.43 -4.56 14.97
N GLN A 60 -23.78 -3.43 14.87
CA GLN A 60 -22.35 -3.34 14.55
C GLN A 60 -21.50 -4.10 15.57
N GLN A 61 -21.69 -3.84 16.86
CA GLN A 61 -20.97 -4.56 17.94
C GLN A 61 -21.27 -6.06 17.94
N LEU A 62 -22.50 -6.46 17.65
CA LEU A 62 -22.89 -7.86 17.54
C LEU A 62 -22.12 -8.53 16.39
N VAL A 63 -22.02 -7.89 15.23
CA VAL A 63 -21.35 -8.44 14.05
C VAL A 63 -19.83 -8.44 14.23
N VAL A 64 -19.27 -7.33 14.69
CA VAL A 64 -17.81 -7.18 14.92
C VAL A 64 -17.32 -8.07 16.08
N GLY A 65 -18.16 -8.27 17.10
CA GLY A 65 -17.80 -9.11 18.24
C GLY A 65 -17.18 -8.37 19.41
N GLY A 66 -17.24 -7.04 19.40
CA GLY A 66 -16.69 -6.17 20.43
C GLY A 66 -16.55 -4.74 19.93
N PRO A 67 -15.87 -3.87 20.70
CA PRO A 67 -15.61 -2.49 20.29
C PRO A 67 -14.63 -2.40 19.12
N ASP A 68 -13.72 -3.37 19.00
CA ASP A 68 -12.65 -3.39 17.99
C ASP A 68 -12.66 -4.68 17.15
N TYR A 69 -12.06 -4.56 15.95
CA TYR A 69 -11.89 -5.68 15.01
C TYR A 69 -10.74 -6.57 15.45
N GLY A 70 -10.99 -7.87 15.57
CA GLY A 70 -9.97 -8.81 16.01
C GLY A 70 -10.41 -10.26 15.87
N HIS A 71 -9.88 -11.11 16.75
CA HIS A 71 -10.16 -12.55 16.76
C HIS A 71 -11.66 -12.89 16.80
N HIS A 72 -12.44 -12.18 17.60
CA HIS A 72 -13.90 -12.40 17.68
C HIS A 72 -14.60 -12.04 16.37
N THR A 73 -14.17 -11.00 15.68
CA THR A 73 -14.70 -10.63 14.36
C THR A 73 -14.45 -11.77 13.37
N LEU A 74 -13.21 -12.24 13.28
CA LEU A 74 -12.84 -13.31 12.37
C LEU A 74 -13.61 -14.61 12.66
N THR A 75 -13.72 -15.00 13.93
CA THR A 75 -14.46 -16.20 14.34
C THR A 75 -15.95 -16.13 13.98
N ARG A 76 -16.58 -14.97 14.19
CA ARG A 76 -18.00 -14.77 13.84
C ARG A 76 -18.22 -14.79 12.33
N PHE A 77 -17.37 -14.08 11.57
CA PHE A 77 -17.45 -14.09 10.11
C PHE A 77 -17.21 -15.49 9.55
N PHE A 78 -16.27 -16.25 10.11
CA PHE A 78 -16.07 -17.65 9.73
C PHE A 78 -17.30 -18.52 10.01
N ALA A 79 -17.89 -18.42 11.20
CA ALA A 79 -19.10 -19.17 11.54
C ALA A 79 -20.30 -18.82 10.63
N LEU A 80 -20.43 -17.54 10.27
CA LEU A 80 -21.45 -17.10 9.30
C LEU A 80 -21.17 -17.66 7.90
N HIS A 81 -19.94 -17.51 7.41
CA HIS A 81 -19.56 -17.88 6.04
C HIS A 81 -19.50 -19.39 5.81
N ALA A 82 -18.93 -20.15 6.74
CA ALA A 82 -18.75 -21.60 6.60
C ALA A 82 -19.95 -22.43 7.12
N GLY A 83 -20.78 -21.86 7.99
CA GLY A 83 -21.88 -22.57 8.64
C GLY A 83 -23.25 -22.01 8.31
N PHE A 84 -23.61 -20.88 8.92
CA PHE A 84 -24.97 -20.37 8.91
C PHE A 84 -25.48 -19.98 7.51
N LEU A 85 -24.73 -19.21 6.75
CA LEU A 85 -25.14 -18.73 5.43
C LEU A 85 -25.22 -19.87 4.40
N PRO A 86 -24.26 -20.81 4.29
CA PRO A 86 -24.38 -21.97 3.41
C PRO A 86 -25.57 -22.87 3.77
N ALA A 87 -25.79 -23.14 5.05
CA ALA A 87 -26.95 -23.93 5.50
C ALA A 87 -28.25 -23.23 5.12
N GLY A 88 -28.37 -21.93 5.37
CA GLY A 88 -29.53 -21.13 4.96
C GLY A 88 -29.73 -21.15 3.44
N LEU A 89 -28.66 -21.01 2.66
CA LEU A 89 -28.68 -21.06 1.20
C LEU A 89 -29.23 -22.40 0.70
N VAL A 90 -28.75 -23.53 1.24
CA VAL A 90 -29.22 -24.88 0.86
C VAL A 90 -30.70 -25.04 1.20
N VAL A 91 -31.12 -24.69 2.42
CA VAL A 91 -32.52 -24.81 2.84
C VAL A 91 -33.44 -23.96 1.96
N MET A 92 -33.09 -22.68 1.74
CA MET A 92 -33.88 -21.77 0.91
C MET A 92 -33.91 -22.23 -0.55
N LEU A 93 -32.81 -22.76 -1.07
CA LEU A 93 -32.76 -23.33 -2.43
C LEU A 93 -33.69 -24.53 -2.58
N VAL A 94 -33.70 -25.47 -1.61
CA VAL A 94 -34.59 -26.63 -1.61
C VAL A 94 -36.05 -26.17 -1.64
N VAL A 95 -36.43 -25.21 -0.78
CA VAL A 95 -37.80 -24.66 -0.75
C VAL A 95 -38.12 -23.93 -2.07
N HIS A 96 -37.21 -23.13 -2.59
CA HIS A 96 -37.36 -22.42 -3.87
C HIS A 96 -37.62 -23.39 -5.03
N LEU A 97 -36.85 -24.48 -5.13
CA LEU A 97 -37.02 -25.51 -6.15
C LEU A 97 -38.30 -26.32 -5.93
N ALA A 98 -38.68 -26.60 -4.70
CA ALA A 98 -39.95 -27.30 -4.39
C ALA A 98 -41.17 -26.48 -4.84
N LEU A 99 -41.16 -25.17 -4.57
CA LEU A 99 -42.22 -24.26 -5.04
C LEU A 99 -42.22 -24.10 -6.56
N PHE A 100 -41.05 -24.03 -7.16
CA PHE A 100 -40.91 -24.01 -8.61
C PHE A 100 -41.53 -25.26 -9.26
N ARG A 101 -41.25 -26.44 -8.73
CA ARG A 101 -41.85 -27.69 -9.22
C ARG A 101 -43.36 -27.74 -9.00
N LYS A 102 -43.86 -27.22 -7.87
CA LYS A 102 -45.28 -27.16 -7.56
C LYS A 102 -46.07 -26.26 -8.51
N HIS A 103 -45.54 -25.09 -8.85
CA HIS A 103 -46.23 -24.08 -9.64
C HIS A 103 -45.88 -24.10 -11.14
N GLY A 104 -44.90 -24.89 -11.54
CA GLY A 104 -44.43 -25.04 -12.94
C GLY A 104 -43.77 -23.79 -13.53
N LEU A 105 -43.39 -23.89 -14.78
CA LEU A 105 -42.80 -22.79 -15.54
C LEU A 105 -43.87 -21.75 -15.89
N HIS A 106 -43.46 -20.49 -15.98
CA HIS A 106 -44.27 -19.42 -16.56
C HIS A 106 -43.86 -19.21 -18.03
N ALA A 107 -44.72 -19.59 -18.95
CA ALA A 107 -44.60 -19.31 -20.35
C ALA A 107 -45.49 -18.12 -20.73
N LYS A 108 -44.93 -17.11 -21.39
CA LYS A 108 -45.62 -15.87 -21.79
C LYS A 108 -46.55 -16.07 -22.99
N GLN A 109 -46.30 -17.06 -23.82
CA GLN A 109 -47.07 -17.46 -24.99
C GLN A 109 -47.01 -18.97 -25.17
N PRO A 110 -48.07 -19.63 -25.71
CA PRO A 110 -47.95 -21.02 -26.08
C PRO A 110 -46.79 -21.15 -27.08
N LEU A 111 -45.88 -22.08 -26.79
CA LEU A 111 -44.74 -22.36 -27.65
C LEU A 111 -45.26 -23.01 -28.90
N THR A 112 -44.87 -22.48 -30.06
CA THR A 112 -45.16 -23.06 -31.38
C THR A 112 -44.22 -24.23 -31.71
N ARG A 113 -43.23 -24.49 -30.83
CA ARG A 113 -42.28 -25.61 -30.98
C ARG A 113 -42.73 -26.78 -30.12
N PRO A 114 -42.53 -28.03 -30.56
CA PRO A 114 -42.81 -29.21 -29.76
C PRO A 114 -41.95 -29.20 -28.49
N ASP A 115 -42.47 -29.80 -27.45
CA ASP A 115 -41.74 -29.99 -26.21
C ASP A 115 -40.48 -30.83 -26.44
N ALA A 116 -39.35 -30.39 -25.91
CA ALA A 116 -38.12 -31.14 -25.90
C ALA A 116 -38.08 -32.08 -24.70
N MET A 117 -37.44 -33.24 -24.85
CA MET A 117 -37.25 -34.14 -23.72
C MET A 117 -36.26 -33.54 -22.70
N PHE A 118 -36.55 -33.75 -21.39
CA PHE A 118 -35.60 -33.37 -20.37
C PHE A 118 -34.28 -34.13 -20.53
N TRP A 119 -34.36 -35.42 -20.70
CA TRP A 119 -33.24 -36.29 -21.03
C TRP A 119 -33.32 -36.80 -22.48
N PRO A 120 -32.32 -36.63 -23.30
CA PRO A 120 -30.99 -36.03 -23.04
C PRO A 120 -30.94 -34.50 -23.33
N ASP A 121 -31.92 -33.92 -24.01
CA ASP A 121 -31.83 -32.61 -24.67
C ASP A 121 -31.54 -31.46 -23.70
N GLN A 122 -32.34 -31.33 -22.63
CA GLN A 122 -32.14 -30.24 -21.65
C GLN A 122 -30.88 -30.46 -20.83
N VAL A 123 -30.63 -31.71 -20.40
CA VAL A 123 -29.45 -32.06 -19.61
C VAL A 123 -28.14 -31.76 -20.34
N LEU A 124 -28.08 -32.04 -21.65
CA LEU A 124 -26.92 -31.70 -22.46
C LEU A 124 -26.71 -30.19 -22.58
N LYS A 125 -27.79 -29.41 -22.77
CA LYS A 125 -27.70 -27.94 -22.81
C LYS A 125 -27.21 -27.37 -21.49
N ASP A 126 -27.73 -27.89 -20.38
CA ASP A 126 -27.31 -27.45 -19.04
C ASP A 126 -25.86 -27.85 -18.76
N ALA A 127 -25.43 -29.04 -19.17
CA ALA A 127 -24.05 -29.48 -19.06
C ALA A 127 -23.08 -28.59 -19.88
N VAL A 128 -23.45 -28.27 -21.13
CA VAL A 128 -22.64 -27.36 -21.97
C VAL A 128 -22.55 -25.97 -21.34
N ALA A 129 -23.66 -25.42 -20.84
CA ALA A 129 -23.66 -24.12 -20.18
C ALA A 129 -22.79 -24.13 -18.92
N MET A 130 -22.90 -25.16 -18.08
CA MET A 130 -22.08 -25.32 -16.87
C MET A 130 -20.60 -25.45 -17.22
N LEU A 131 -20.23 -26.28 -18.18
CA LEU A 131 -18.85 -26.43 -18.62
C LEU A 131 -18.29 -25.14 -19.21
N ALA A 132 -19.09 -24.36 -19.95
CA ALA A 132 -18.69 -23.07 -20.47
C ALA A 132 -18.38 -22.08 -19.34
N VAL A 133 -19.24 -22.00 -18.29
CA VAL A 133 -18.98 -21.16 -17.12
C VAL A 133 -17.71 -21.61 -16.39
N MET A 134 -17.55 -22.93 -16.17
CA MET A 134 -16.34 -23.47 -15.55
C MET A 134 -15.09 -23.15 -16.36
N ALA A 135 -15.15 -23.28 -17.69
CA ALA A 135 -14.02 -22.96 -18.57
C ALA A 135 -13.62 -21.47 -18.47
N VAL A 136 -14.61 -20.56 -18.40
CA VAL A 136 -14.36 -19.12 -18.21
C VAL A 136 -13.72 -18.87 -16.86
N VAL A 137 -14.25 -19.43 -15.77
CA VAL A 137 -13.70 -19.25 -14.42
C VAL A 137 -12.26 -19.79 -14.35
N LEU A 138 -12.03 -21.01 -14.83
CA LEU A 138 -10.68 -21.60 -14.89
C LEU A 138 -9.74 -20.78 -15.78
N GLY A 139 -10.24 -20.27 -16.91
CA GLY A 139 -9.46 -19.40 -17.78
C GLY A 139 -9.01 -18.12 -17.09
N VAL A 140 -9.89 -17.45 -16.35
CA VAL A 140 -9.56 -16.24 -15.59
C VAL A 140 -8.49 -16.54 -14.52
N ILE A 141 -8.59 -17.69 -13.86
CA ILE A 141 -7.64 -18.08 -12.79
C ILE A 141 -6.29 -18.54 -13.37
N LEU A 142 -6.29 -19.35 -14.42
CA LEU A 142 -5.09 -20.02 -14.91
C LEU A 142 -4.30 -19.20 -15.95
N VAL A 143 -4.95 -18.34 -16.75
CA VAL A 143 -4.28 -17.59 -17.82
C VAL A 143 -3.13 -16.71 -17.30
N PRO A 144 -3.21 -15.98 -16.17
CA PRO A 144 -2.09 -15.23 -15.64
C PRO A 144 -0.88 -16.12 -15.33
N ALA A 145 -1.11 -17.24 -14.63
CA ALA A 145 -0.06 -18.19 -14.28
C ALA A 145 0.59 -18.83 -15.52
N VAL A 146 -0.22 -19.23 -16.50
CA VAL A 146 0.28 -19.78 -17.78
C VAL A 146 1.11 -18.74 -18.55
N ARG A 147 0.69 -17.48 -18.57
CA ARG A 147 1.48 -16.40 -19.19
C ARG A 147 2.82 -16.20 -18.50
N THR A 148 2.87 -16.22 -17.16
CA THR A 148 4.10 -16.13 -16.39
C THR A 148 5.04 -17.28 -16.74
N MET A 149 4.53 -18.52 -16.77
CA MET A 149 5.31 -19.70 -17.15
C MET A 149 5.86 -19.61 -18.59
N LEU A 150 5.03 -19.18 -19.54
CA LEU A 150 5.43 -19.04 -20.95
C LEU A 150 6.47 -17.93 -21.16
N ALA A 151 6.47 -16.92 -20.28
CA ALA A 151 7.48 -15.87 -20.26
C ALA A 151 8.78 -16.27 -19.56
N GLY A 152 8.91 -17.54 -19.12
CA GLY A 152 10.10 -18.05 -18.41
C GLY A 152 10.16 -17.64 -16.94
N GLY A 153 9.07 -17.10 -16.38
CA GLY A 153 8.97 -16.78 -14.96
C GLY A 153 8.50 -17.97 -14.11
N THR A 154 8.76 -17.90 -12.82
CA THR A 154 8.25 -18.86 -11.83
C THR A 154 6.91 -18.39 -11.29
N VAL A 155 5.91 -19.27 -11.30
CA VAL A 155 4.60 -19.00 -10.69
C VAL A 155 4.76 -19.12 -9.17
N VAL A 156 4.54 -18.01 -8.47
CA VAL A 156 4.59 -17.99 -7.00
C VAL A 156 3.30 -18.61 -6.44
N PRO A 157 3.38 -19.46 -5.40
CA PRO A 157 2.19 -19.90 -4.68
C PRO A 157 1.39 -18.68 -4.21
N GLY A 158 0.12 -18.57 -4.65
CA GLY A 158 -0.73 -17.39 -4.45
C GLY A 158 -1.10 -16.64 -5.74
N GLU A 159 -0.33 -16.79 -6.82
CA GLU A 159 -0.73 -16.34 -8.15
C GLU A 159 -1.75 -17.29 -8.82
N LEU A 160 -1.87 -18.51 -8.29
CA LEU A 160 -2.88 -19.49 -8.67
C LEU A 160 -4.10 -19.34 -7.74
N GLY A 161 -5.01 -18.43 -8.07
CA GLY A 161 -6.26 -18.31 -7.34
C GLY A 161 -6.51 -16.89 -6.80
N ALA A 162 -7.03 -16.79 -5.58
CA ALA A 162 -7.28 -15.52 -4.93
C ALA A 162 -5.96 -14.83 -4.52
N GLU A 163 -5.82 -13.56 -4.86
CA GLU A 163 -4.70 -12.74 -4.37
C GLU A 163 -4.73 -12.70 -2.84
N LEU A 164 -3.63 -13.11 -2.21
CA LEU A 164 -3.43 -12.90 -0.78
C LEU A 164 -2.74 -11.55 -0.59
N GLY A 165 -3.41 -10.64 0.13
CA GLY A 165 -2.86 -9.34 0.49
C GLY A 165 -1.86 -9.42 1.66
N ALA A 166 -1.19 -8.30 1.95
CA ALA A 166 -0.41 -8.16 3.16
C ALA A 166 -1.33 -8.30 4.40
N PRO A 167 -0.80 -8.82 5.54
CA PRO A 167 -1.58 -8.96 6.77
C PRO A 167 -2.25 -7.65 7.19
N ALA A 168 -3.47 -7.74 7.70
CA ALA A 168 -4.22 -6.58 8.16
C ALA A 168 -3.47 -5.81 9.26
N ASP A 169 -3.16 -4.57 9.00
CA ASP A 169 -2.58 -3.65 9.97
C ASP A 169 -3.52 -2.46 10.21
N PRO A 170 -4.21 -2.41 11.36
CA PRO A 170 -5.11 -1.31 11.71
C PRO A 170 -4.43 0.06 11.82
N SER A 171 -3.12 0.09 12.05
CA SER A 171 -2.34 1.33 12.21
C SER A 171 -1.96 1.97 10.88
N LEU A 172 -2.00 1.21 9.77
CA LEU A 172 -1.62 1.70 8.45
C LEU A 172 -2.86 2.02 7.61
N PRO A 173 -3.02 3.27 7.13
CA PRO A 173 -4.08 3.59 6.19
C PRO A 173 -3.85 2.84 4.87
N TYR A 174 -4.93 2.31 4.30
CA TYR A 174 -4.87 1.57 3.04
C TYR A 174 -5.54 2.35 1.92
N ALA A 175 -4.78 3.20 1.23
CA ALA A 175 -5.29 4.07 0.17
C ALA A 175 -5.83 3.31 -1.06
N ALA A 176 -5.40 2.07 -1.27
CA ALA A 176 -5.91 1.20 -2.33
C ALA A 176 -7.16 0.39 -1.93
N ALA A 177 -7.78 0.68 -0.77
CA ALA A 177 -9.00 0.00 -0.34
C ALA A 177 -10.12 0.23 -1.37
N ARG A 178 -10.43 -0.81 -2.12
CA ARG A 178 -11.57 -0.89 -3.04
C ARG A 178 -12.25 -2.22 -2.83
N PRO A 179 -13.59 -2.26 -2.79
CA PRO A 179 -14.29 -3.53 -2.81
C PRO A 179 -14.06 -4.24 -4.14
N GLU A 180 -14.38 -5.52 -4.20
CA GLU A 180 -14.35 -6.28 -5.45
C GLU A 180 -15.29 -5.68 -6.51
N TRP A 181 -15.04 -6.01 -7.77
CA TRP A 181 -15.71 -5.41 -8.92
C TRP A 181 -17.24 -5.46 -8.82
N TYR A 182 -17.80 -6.49 -8.18
CA TYR A 182 -19.25 -6.67 -8.02
C TYR A 182 -19.87 -5.79 -6.91
N PHE A 183 -19.05 -5.14 -6.07
CA PHE A 183 -19.49 -4.11 -5.12
C PHE A 183 -18.98 -2.71 -5.48
N LEU A 184 -18.20 -2.57 -6.55
CA LEU A 184 -17.58 -1.31 -6.93
C LEU A 184 -18.61 -0.23 -7.26
N PHE A 185 -19.75 -0.63 -7.86
CA PHE A 185 -20.87 0.28 -8.12
C PHE A 185 -21.44 0.88 -6.83
N LEU A 186 -21.53 0.08 -5.77
CA LEU A 186 -22.05 0.56 -4.48
C LEU A 186 -21.07 1.54 -3.81
N PHE A 187 -19.77 1.26 -3.89
CA PHE A 187 -18.75 2.16 -3.43
C PHE A 187 -18.81 3.51 -4.16
N GLN A 188 -18.93 3.49 -5.48
CA GLN A 188 -19.06 4.71 -6.28
C GLN A 188 -20.38 5.45 -6.01
N PHE A 189 -21.45 4.70 -5.76
CA PHE A 189 -22.74 5.27 -5.37
C PHE A 189 -22.66 6.04 -4.04
N LEU A 190 -21.96 5.52 -3.05
CA LEU A 190 -21.79 6.20 -1.76
C LEU A 190 -21.03 7.52 -1.89
N LYS A 191 -20.08 7.63 -2.82
CA LYS A 191 -19.36 8.89 -3.10
C LYS A 191 -20.27 10.02 -3.60
N VAL A 192 -21.42 9.72 -4.19
CA VAL A 192 -22.40 10.75 -4.63
C VAL A 192 -22.92 11.55 -3.42
N PHE A 193 -22.94 10.93 -2.24
CA PHE A 193 -23.42 11.53 -1.01
C PHE A 193 -22.30 12.09 -0.13
N GLU A 194 -21.06 11.90 -0.54
CA GLU A 194 -19.89 12.49 0.10
C GLU A 194 -19.99 14.02 0.06
N GLY A 195 -19.83 14.67 1.19
CA GLY A 195 -20.00 16.13 1.28
C GLY A 195 -21.38 16.61 1.79
N TRP A 196 -22.38 15.71 1.90
CA TRP A 196 -23.68 16.03 2.52
C TRP A 196 -23.67 15.74 4.04
N GLY A 197 -22.50 15.38 4.60
CA GLY A 197 -22.33 15.03 6.01
C GLY A 197 -23.11 13.76 6.41
N ALA A 198 -23.39 13.62 7.70
CA ALA A 198 -24.07 12.43 8.24
C ALA A 198 -25.43 12.14 7.59
N SER A 199 -26.15 13.17 7.14
CA SER A 199 -27.41 12.98 6.41
C SER A 199 -27.19 12.32 5.05
N GLY A 200 -26.10 12.67 4.35
CA GLY A 200 -25.74 12.04 3.08
C GLY A 200 -25.37 10.58 3.25
N GLU A 201 -24.53 10.26 4.25
CA GLU A 201 -24.16 8.89 4.56
C GLU A 201 -25.40 8.03 4.86
N PHE A 202 -26.32 8.53 5.67
CA PHE A 202 -27.58 7.84 5.98
C PHE A 202 -28.45 7.64 4.73
N LEU A 203 -28.61 8.66 3.90
CA LEU A 203 -29.38 8.57 2.66
C LEU A 203 -28.77 7.52 1.70
N GLY A 204 -27.46 7.60 1.47
CA GLY A 204 -26.76 6.69 0.55
C GLY A 204 -26.69 5.25 1.04
N ALA A 205 -26.43 5.04 2.32
CA ALA A 205 -26.22 3.70 2.87
C ALA A 205 -27.52 2.97 3.26
N ILE A 206 -28.54 3.69 3.73
CA ILE A 206 -29.74 3.09 4.31
C ILE A 206 -30.99 3.39 3.48
N VAL A 207 -31.27 4.69 3.24
CA VAL A 207 -32.58 5.07 2.67
C VAL A 207 -32.71 4.59 1.22
N VAL A 208 -31.76 4.92 0.35
CA VAL A 208 -31.87 4.58 -1.07
C VAL A 208 -31.80 3.08 -1.31
N PRO A 209 -30.83 2.31 -0.74
CA PRO A 209 -30.85 0.86 -0.85
C PRO A 209 -32.11 0.22 -0.27
N GLY A 210 -32.60 0.72 0.87
CA GLY A 210 -33.86 0.28 1.48
C GLY A 210 -35.07 0.48 0.57
N LEU A 211 -35.17 1.63 -0.11
CA LEU A 211 -36.23 1.90 -1.10
C LEU A 211 -36.12 0.95 -2.30
N VAL A 212 -34.90 0.74 -2.82
CA VAL A 212 -34.66 -0.21 -3.93
C VAL A 212 -35.14 -1.61 -3.53
N MET A 213 -34.75 -2.10 -2.36
CA MET A 213 -35.18 -3.40 -1.86
C MET A 213 -36.70 -3.46 -1.64
N THR A 214 -37.31 -2.39 -1.12
CA THR A 214 -38.77 -2.29 -0.93
C THR A 214 -39.51 -2.42 -2.25
N VAL A 215 -39.07 -1.71 -3.29
CA VAL A 215 -39.67 -1.82 -4.63
C VAL A 215 -39.50 -3.24 -5.17
N MET A 216 -38.32 -3.88 -5.00
CA MET A 216 -38.12 -5.27 -5.42
C MET A 216 -39.06 -6.23 -4.71
N PHE A 217 -39.28 -6.10 -3.39
CA PHE A 217 -40.26 -6.91 -2.64
C PHE A 217 -41.70 -6.66 -3.10
N LEU A 218 -42.02 -5.45 -3.51
CA LEU A 218 -43.35 -5.09 -4.00
C LEU A 218 -43.62 -5.47 -5.45
N MET A 219 -42.61 -5.91 -6.21
CA MET A 219 -42.77 -6.28 -7.64
C MET A 219 -43.91 -7.26 -7.95
N PRO A 220 -44.14 -8.32 -7.17
CA PRO A 220 -45.31 -9.19 -7.38
C PRO A 220 -46.63 -8.43 -7.31
N ILE A 221 -46.77 -7.54 -6.35
CA ILE A 221 -47.99 -6.72 -6.14
C ILE A 221 -48.13 -5.68 -7.25
N LEU A 222 -47.07 -4.93 -7.54
CA LEU A 222 -47.03 -3.93 -8.61
C LEU A 222 -47.32 -4.54 -9.98
N GLY A 223 -46.86 -5.77 -10.21
CA GLY A 223 -47.05 -6.51 -11.45
C GLY A 223 -48.49 -6.91 -11.78
N HIS A 224 -49.43 -6.75 -10.85
CA HIS A 224 -50.87 -6.95 -11.09
C HIS A 224 -51.48 -5.78 -11.89
N TRP A 225 -50.91 -4.57 -11.82
CA TRP A 225 -51.43 -3.41 -12.52
C TRP A 225 -51.07 -3.44 -14.01
N GLN A 226 -51.86 -2.79 -14.84
CA GLN A 226 -51.69 -2.80 -16.32
C GLN A 226 -50.30 -2.37 -16.75
N LEU A 227 -49.72 -1.33 -16.11
CA LEU A 227 -48.37 -0.83 -16.39
C LEU A 227 -47.31 -1.41 -15.45
N GLY A 228 -47.72 -2.14 -14.40
CA GLY A 228 -46.79 -2.59 -13.34
C GLY A 228 -45.70 -3.51 -13.82
N HIS A 229 -45.99 -4.41 -14.79
CA HIS A 229 -44.97 -5.26 -15.37
C HIS A 229 -43.92 -4.43 -16.17
N ARG A 230 -44.35 -3.44 -16.94
CA ARG A 230 -43.42 -2.55 -17.66
C ARG A 230 -42.57 -1.74 -16.69
N PHE A 231 -43.17 -1.26 -15.60
CA PHE A 231 -42.44 -0.59 -14.53
C PHE A 231 -41.38 -1.52 -13.90
N ASN A 232 -41.75 -2.74 -13.50
CA ASN A 232 -40.82 -3.71 -12.92
C ASN A 232 -39.63 -4.01 -13.85
N VAL A 233 -39.88 -4.19 -15.16
CA VAL A 233 -38.83 -4.39 -16.17
C VAL A 233 -37.94 -3.17 -16.28
N ALA A 234 -38.52 -1.98 -16.42
CA ALA A 234 -37.76 -0.72 -16.52
C ALA A 234 -36.93 -0.46 -15.26
N PHE A 235 -37.50 -0.70 -14.08
CA PHE A 235 -36.80 -0.54 -12.80
C PHE A 235 -35.60 -1.49 -12.70
N THR A 236 -35.79 -2.77 -13.02
CA THR A 236 -34.69 -3.77 -12.99
C THR A 236 -33.58 -3.41 -13.98
N LEU A 237 -33.94 -3.04 -15.21
CA LEU A 237 -32.98 -2.59 -16.22
C LEU A 237 -32.27 -1.30 -15.79
N GLY A 238 -32.97 -0.39 -15.12
CA GLY A 238 -32.40 0.82 -14.53
C GLY A 238 -31.35 0.51 -13.45
N ILE A 239 -31.62 -0.45 -12.57
CA ILE A 239 -30.63 -0.90 -11.57
C ILE A 239 -29.38 -1.47 -12.26
N VAL A 240 -29.57 -2.36 -13.23
CA VAL A 240 -28.45 -3.01 -13.93
C VAL A 240 -27.63 -1.96 -14.71
N ALA A 241 -28.30 -1.06 -15.42
CA ALA A 241 -27.63 0.02 -16.15
C ALA A 241 -26.93 1.01 -15.20
N GLY A 242 -27.58 1.36 -14.07
CA GLY A 242 -26.97 2.19 -13.02
C GLY A 242 -25.73 1.54 -12.41
N ALA A 243 -25.81 0.26 -12.07
CA ALA A 243 -24.67 -0.49 -11.56
C ALA A 243 -23.50 -0.54 -12.57
N ALA A 244 -23.80 -0.82 -13.85
CA ALA A 244 -22.78 -0.82 -14.90
C ALA A 244 -22.15 0.57 -15.09
N LEU A 245 -22.95 1.63 -15.10
CA LEU A 245 -22.47 3.02 -15.21
C LEU A 245 -21.58 3.38 -14.02
N LEU A 246 -22.01 3.12 -12.80
CA LEU A 246 -21.26 3.44 -11.59
C LEU A 246 -19.95 2.66 -11.51
N THR A 247 -19.95 1.37 -11.90
CA THR A 247 -18.72 0.57 -12.03
C THR A 247 -17.78 1.18 -13.05
N GLY A 248 -18.29 1.57 -14.23
CA GLY A 248 -17.49 2.24 -15.25
C GLY A 248 -16.89 3.58 -14.79
N LEU A 249 -17.66 4.36 -14.03
CA LEU A 249 -17.17 5.62 -13.44
C LEU A 249 -16.06 5.37 -12.40
N ALA A 250 -16.22 4.36 -11.54
CA ALA A 250 -15.21 4.00 -10.57
C ALA A 250 -13.89 3.55 -11.24
N LEU A 251 -13.98 2.67 -12.23
CA LEU A 251 -12.82 2.22 -13.00
C LEU A 251 -12.15 3.38 -13.74
N ASN A 252 -12.95 4.27 -14.35
CA ASN A 252 -12.39 5.47 -14.99
C ASN A 252 -11.68 6.38 -14.00
N GLU A 253 -12.19 6.54 -12.78
CA GLU A 253 -11.55 7.35 -11.73
C GLU A 253 -10.22 6.72 -11.29
N ASP A 254 -10.20 5.42 -11.00
CA ASP A 254 -9.03 4.72 -10.48
C ASP A 254 -7.90 4.61 -11.53
N TYR A 255 -8.24 4.50 -12.82
CA TYR A 255 -7.27 4.35 -13.91
C TYR A 255 -7.12 5.61 -14.78
N TYR A 256 -7.67 6.75 -14.36
CA TYR A 256 -7.71 7.97 -15.16
C TYR A 256 -6.31 8.46 -15.60
N ALA A 257 -5.31 8.33 -14.74
CA ALA A 257 -3.93 8.75 -15.05
C ALA A 257 -3.30 8.01 -16.25
N LEU A 258 -3.79 6.80 -16.59
CA LEU A 258 -3.26 6.03 -17.73
C LEU A 258 -3.68 6.60 -19.10
N TRP A 259 -4.72 7.45 -19.11
CA TRP A 259 -5.30 8.02 -20.33
C TRP A 259 -4.94 9.49 -20.54
N VAL A 260 -4.13 10.07 -19.63
CA VAL A 260 -3.80 11.50 -19.65
C VAL A 260 -2.32 11.68 -19.89
N ASP A 261 -1.97 12.40 -20.95
CA ASP A 261 -0.59 12.81 -21.20
C ASP A 261 -0.10 13.75 -20.09
N PRO A 262 1.00 13.42 -19.40
CA PRO A 262 1.58 14.26 -18.37
C PRO A 262 1.93 15.66 -18.85
N ALA A 263 2.42 15.81 -20.09
CA ALA A 263 2.78 17.11 -20.64
C ALA A 263 1.58 18.07 -20.71
N SER A 264 0.36 17.54 -20.88
CA SER A 264 -0.87 18.33 -20.92
C SER A 264 -1.26 18.94 -19.56
N LEU A 265 -0.56 18.61 -18.48
CA LEU A 265 -0.86 19.05 -17.12
C LEU A 265 0.12 20.10 -16.57
N ALA A 266 1.21 20.38 -17.28
CA ALA A 266 2.28 21.25 -16.79
C ALA A 266 1.79 22.63 -16.35
N GLU A 267 0.91 23.25 -17.13
CA GLU A 267 0.30 24.55 -16.77
C GLU A 267 -0.60 24.45 -15.55
N ALA A 268 -1.39 23.37 -15.43
CA ALA A 268 -2.23 23.14 -14.26
C ALA A 268 -1.38 22.88 -12.99
N GLU A 269 -0.25 22.19 -13.11
CA GLU A 269 0.69 21.97 -12.02
C GLU A 269 1.30 23.27 -11.53
N ARG A 270 1.70 24.15 -12.46
CA ARG A 270 2.21 25.48 -12.15
C ARG A 270 1.15 26.32 -11.42
N LEU A 271 -0.05 26.43 -11.97
CA LEU A 271 -1.14 27.22 -11.39
C LEU A 271 -1.57 26.69 -10.02
N ASP A 272 -1.68 25.36 -9.84
CA ASP A 272 -2.07 24.76 -8.55
C ASP A 272 -1.01 25.01 -7.47
N ALA A 273 0.30 24.97 -7.84
CA ALA A 273 1.41 25.30 -6.94
C ALA A 273 1.44 26.80 -6.57
N GLU A 274 1.25 27.69 -7.53
CA GLU A 274 1.26 29.14 -7.29
C GLU A 274 0.05 29.62 -6.46
N THR A 275 -1.11 28.97 -6.62
CA THR A 275 -2.36 29.42 -6.01
C THR A 275 -2.72 28.67 -4.72
N GLU A 276 -2.10 27.51 -4.46
CA GLU A 276 -2.39 26.66 -3.30
C GLU A 276 -3.89 26.35 -3.11
N GLY A 277 -4.66 26.37 -4.20
CA GLY A 277 -6.10 26.17 -4.20
C GLY A 277 -6.95 27.40 -3.83
N ASP A 278 -6.33 28.57 -3.67
CA ASP A 278 -7.03 29.84 -3.40
C ASP A 278 -7.62 30.40 -4.70
N ALA A 279 -8.95 30.55 -4.72
CA ALA A 279 -9.67 31.03 -5.89
C ALA A 279 -9.35 32.51 -6.23
N ALA A 280 -9.04 33.35 -5.23
CA ALA A 280 -8.67 34.74 -5.45
C ALA A 280 -7.26 34.85 -6.05
N LYS A 281 -6.31 34.04 -5.57
CA LYS A 281 -4.98 33.94 -6.18
C LYS A 281 -5.06 33.41 -7.61
N LEU A 282 -5.93 32.43 -7.87
CA LEU A 282 -6.15 31.91 -9.22
C LEU A 282 -6.72 32.97 -10.17
N ALA A 283 -7.71 33.72 -9.73
CA ALA A 283 -8.28 34.83 -10.52
C ALA A 283 -7.21 35.88 -10.86
N ALA A 284 -6.34 36.23 -9.90
CA ALA A 284 -5.23 37.16 -10.13
C ALA A 284 -4.18 36.57 -11.11
N ALA A 285 -3.81 35.32 -10.96
CA ALA A 285 -2.82 34.62 -11.81
C ALA A 285 -3.25 34.59 -13.30
N VAL A 286 -4.56 34.51 -13.57
CA VAL A 286 -5.12 34.50 -14.95
C VAL A 286 -5.59 35.89 -15.44
N GLY A 287 -5.23 36.97 -14.71
CA GLY A 287 -5.52 38.35 -15.08
C GLY A 287 -6.97 38.76 -14.93
N GLY A 288 -7.75 38.13 -14.04
CA GLY A 288 -9.13 38.49 -13.72
C GLY A 288 -10.16 38.15 -14.83
N ASP A 289 -9.75 37.42 -15.86
CA ASP A 289 -10.64 36.99 -16.96
C ASP A 289 -11.46 35.77 -16.52
N PRO A 290 -12.81 35.87 -16.41
CA PRO A 290 -13.65 34.75 -15.96
C PRO A 290 -13.58 33.51 -16.84
N ALA A 291 -13.34 33.66 -18.15
CA ALA A 291 -13.24 32.53 -19.07
C ALA A 291 -11.92 31.74 -18.84
N LYS A 292 -10.81 32.47 -18.64
CA LYS A 292 -9.52 31.87 -18.31
C LYS A 292 -9.54 31.24 -16.92
N GLN A 293 -10.21 31.87 -15.95
CA GLN A 293 -10.38 31.32 -14.62
C GLN A 293 -11.14 29.98 -14.67
N ALA A 294 -12.28 29.94 -15.37
CA ALA A 294 -13.06 28.71 -15.52
C ALA A 294 -12.27 27.59 -16.24
N GLU A 295 -11.42 27.96 -17.20
CA GLU A 295 -10.53 26.96 -17.86
C GLU A 295 -9.45 26.46 -16.92
N ALA A 296 -8.78 27.34 -16.18
CA ALA A 296 -7.78 26.98 -15.18
C ALA A 296 -8.37 26.07 -14.09
N GLU A 297 -9.56 26.37 -13.58
CA GLU A 297 -10.28 25.53 -12.61
C GLU A 297 -10.56 24.12 -13.18
N ARG A 298 -10.96 24.01 -14.45
CA ARG A 298 -11.16 22.71 -15.11
C ARG A 298 -9.86 21.92 -15.21
N GLN A 299 -8.75 22.58 -15.55
CA GLN A 299 -7.44 21.96 -15.67
C GLN A 299 -6.90 21.51 -14.29
N ILE A 300 -7.04 22.33 -13.25
CA ILE A 300 -6.68 21.96 -11.88
C ILE A 300 -7.55 20.79 -11.39
N LYS A 301 -8.84 20.79 -11.67
CA LYS A 301 -9.72 19.65 -11.35
C LYS A 301 -9.30 18.37 -12.07
N ARG A 302 -8.86 18.48 -13.34
CA ARG A 302 -8.29 17.35 -14.10
C ARG A 302 -6.99 16.85 -13.47
N LEU A 303 -6.09 17.76 -13.08
CA LEU A 303 -4.85 17.43 -12.38
C LEU A 303 -5.11 16.67 -11.07
N ARG A 304 -6.06 17.15 -10.25
CA ARG A 304 -6.44 16.47 -8.99
C ARG A 304 -6.94 15.05 -9.23
N LYS A 305 -7.73 14.81 -10.29
CA LYS A 305 -8.14 13.46 -10.69
C LYS A 305 -6.95 12.58 -11.08
N VAL A 306 -5.97 13.12 -11.82
CA VAL A 306 -4.77 12.39 -12.19
C VAL A 306 -3.92 12.07 -10.97
N ARG A 307 -3.74 13.02 -10.05
CA ARG A 307 -3.02 12.80 -8.77
C ARG A 307 -3.68 11.70 -7.95
N HIS A 308 -5.01 11.73 -7.82
CA HIS A 308 -5.78 10.69 -7.13
C HIS A 308 -5.58 9.31 -7.77
N SER A 309 -5.70 9.21 -9.10
CA SER A 309 -5.47 7.97 -9.84
C SER A 309 -4.02 7.46 -9.70
N ARG A 310 -3.01 8.36 -9.79
CA ARG A 310 -1.61 7.99 -9.56
C ARG A 310 -1.37 7.46 -8.14
N ALA A 311 -1.96 8.11 -7.14
CA ALA A 311 -1.87 7.68 -5.75
C ALA A 311 -2.50 6.28 -5.55
N PHE A 312 -3.68 6.04 -6.13
CA PHE A 312 -4.32 4.72 -6.12
C PHE A 312 -3.44 3.66 -6.78
N LEU A 313 -2.92 3.93 -7.99
CA LEU A 313 -2.06 2.98 -8.72
C LEU A 313 -0.74 2.71 -7.99
N ALA A 314 -0.17 3.71 -7.35
CA ALA A 314 1.03 3.54 -6.52
C ALA A 314 0.73 2.68 -5.29
N ALA A 315 -0.37 2.97 -4.57
CA ALA A 315 -0.79 2.18 -3.41
C ALA A 315 -1.13 0.73 -3.79
N ALA A 316 -1.76 0.51 -4.95
CA ALA A 316 -2.07 -0.83 -5.44
C ALA A 316 -0.80 -1.63 -5.81
N ARG A 317 0.22 -0.96 -6.39
CA ARG A 317 1.52 -1.58 -6.63
C ARG A 317 2.25 -1.91 -5.34
N GLN A 318 2.27 -0.97 -4.39
CA GLN A 318 2.89 -1.19 -3.09
C GLN A 318 2.24 -2.36 -2.33
N ALA A 319 0.92 -2.46 -2.37
CA ALA A 319 0.19 -3.57 -1.77
C ALA A 319 0.63 -4.95 -2.32
N LYS A 320 0.93 -5.04 -3.61
CA LYS A 320 1.47 -6.27 -4.22
C LYS A 320 2.89 -6.57 -3.74
N VAL A 321 3.73 -5.56 -3.63
CA VAL A 321 5.09 -5.72 -3.08
C VAL A 321 5.02 -6.17 -1.62
N ASP A 322 4.18 -5.55 -0.81
CA ASP A 322 3.98 -5.92 0.60
C ASP A 322 3.44 -7.34 0.75
N ALA A 323 2.51 -7.75 -0.12
CA ALA A 323 1.97 -9.11 -0.13
C ALA A 323 3.06 -10.15 -0.48
N ALA A 324 3.84 -9.90 -1.54
CA ALA A 324 4.94 -10.77 -1.94
C ALA A 324 5.99 -10.89 -0.81
N ARG A 325 6.31 -9.77 -0.16
CA ARG A 325 7.22 -9.75 0.98
C ARG A 325 6.69 -10.53 2.17
N ALA A 326 5.40 -10.42 2.46
CA ALA A 326 4.77 -11.19 3.53
C ALA A 326 4.87 -12.71 3.26
N VAL A 327 4.67 -13.16 2.03
CA VAL A 327 4.84 -14.57 1.64
C VAL A 327 6.30 -15.02 1.80
N GLU A 328 7.26 -14.20 1.38
CA GLU A 328 8.69 -14.47 1.56
C GLU A 328 9.04 -14.64 3.05
N LEU A 329 8.58 -13.70 3.89
CA LEU A 329 8.79 -13.75 5.34
C LEU A 329 8.15 -14.99 6.00
N ALA A 330 6.99 -15.41 5.55
CA ALA A 330 6.34 -16.64 6.05
C ALA A 330 7.14 -17.90 5.74
N GLY A 331 7.99 -17.88 4.71
CA GLY A 331 8.90 -18.97 4.33
C GLY A 331 10.20 -19.03 5.12
N ARG A 332 10.42 -18.16 6.13
CA ARG A 332 11.62 -18.18 6.98
C ARG A 332 11.78 -19.51 7.73
N PRO A 333 13.03 -19.93 8.00
CA PRO A 333 13.29 -21.13 8.79
C PRO A 333 12.67 -21.10 10.19
N GLU A 334 12.63 -19.91 10.83
CA GLU A 334 12.06 -19.68 12.16
C GLU A 334 10.54 -19.72 12.16
N ARG A 335 9.91 -19.76 10.98
CA ARG A 335 8.45 -19.74 10.78
C ARG A 335 7.79 -18.47 11.32
N ILE A 336 6.45 -18.49 11.34
CA ILE A 336 5.64 -17.37 11.83
C ILE A 336 5.68 -17.41 13.38
N PRO A 337 6.04 -16.30 14.05
CA PRO A 337 6.08 -16.24 15.51
C PRO A 337 4.66 -16.33 16.11
N PRO A 338 4.55 -16.64 17.42
CA PRO A 338 3.24 -16.69 18.09
C PRO A 338 2.45 -15.37 18.02
N ALA A 339 3.13 -14.23 17.89
CA ALA A 339 2.52 -12.92 17.69
C ALA A 339 1.90 -12.75 16.29
N GLY A 340 2.14 -13.68 15.38
CA GLY A 340 1.52 -13.74 14.06
C GLY A 340 2.33 -13.05 12.96
N MET A 341 1.79 -13.10 11.75
CA MET A 341 2.45 -12.58 10.54
C MET A 341 2.66 -11.07 10.58
N LEU A 342 1.78 -10.34 11.24
CA LEU A 342 1.87 -8.88 11.35
C LEU A 342 3.15 -8.44 12.07
N GLU A 343 3.59 -9.19 13.09
CA GLU A 343 4.85 -8.91 13.79
C GLU A 343 6.06 -9.03 12.84
N LEU A 344 6.10 -10.06 11.99
CA LEU A 344 7.16 -10.21 10.99
C LEU A 344 7.23 -9.02 10.02
N VAL A 345 6.07 -8.53 9.57
CA VAL A 345 6.02 -7.41 8.63
C VAL A 345 6.41 -6.10 9.32
N ARG A 346 5.98 -5.90 10.58
CA ARG A 346 6.28 -4.67 11.35
C ARG A 346 7.76 -4.57 11.76
N THR A 347 8.44 -5.70 11.88
CA THR A 347 9.86 -5.76 12.26
C THR A 347 10.80 -5.99 11.07
N ASP A 348 10.27 -6.08 9.86
CA ASP A 348 11.07 -6.33 8.66
C ASP A 348 11.77 -5.07 8.13
N PRO A 349 13.11 -5.03 8.10
CA PRO A 349 13.84 -3.86 7.60
C PRO A 349 13.55 -3.54 6.13
N ALA A 350 13.35 -4.55 5.28
CA ALA A 350 13.08 -4.33 3.86
C ALA A 350 11.76 -3.61 3.60
N SER A 351 10.73 -3.86 4.42
CA SER A 351 9.41 -3.23 4.29
C SER A 351 9.32 -1.91 5.06
N GLN A 352 9.80 -1.88 6.30
CA GLN A 352 9.61 -0.74 7.20
C GLN A 352 10.72 0.30 7.08
N GLY A 353 11.96 -0.12 6.78
CA GLY A 353 13.10 0.80 6.65
C GLY A 353 12.84 1.95 5.67
N PRO A 354 12.42 1.69 4.41
CA PRO A 354 12.09 2.75 3.46
C PRO A 354 10.96 3.68 3.93
N ARG A 355 9.96 3.14 4.65
CA ARG A 355 8.84 3.93 5.19
C ARG A 355 9.27 4.86 6.30
N LEU A 356 10.02 4.34 7.28
CA LEU A 356 10.56 5.11 8.38
C LEU A 356 11.55 6.18 7.87
N PHE A 357 12.40 5.81 6.92
CA PHE A 357 13.32 6.75 6.29
C PHE A 357 12.57 7.88 5.57
N ALA A 358 11.58 7.55 4.75
CA ALA A 358 10.77 8.55 4.05
C ALA A 358 10.03 9.51 5.00
N GLN A 359 9.61 9.00 6.16
CA GLN A 359 8.85 9.79 7.14
C GLN A 359 9.74 10.68 8.00
N HIS A 360 10.93 10.22 8.39
CA HIS A 360 11.76 10.87 9.40
C HIS A 360 13.10 11.40 8.89
N CYS A 361 13.64 10.85 7.80
CA CYS A 361 15.01 11.13 7.34
C CYS A 361 15.05 11.83 5.97
N ALA A 362 14.11 11.54 5.06
CA ALA A 362 14.14 11.98 3.67
C ALA A 362 13.97 13.51 3.50
N SER A 363 13.54 14.24 4.54
CA SER A 363 13.52 15.71 4.51
C SER A 363 14.91 16.33 4.47
N CYS A 364 15.94 15.60 4.94
CA CYS A 364 17.33 16.05 4.99
C CYS A 364 18.25 15.16 4.17
N HIS A 365 18.10 13.84 4.25
CA HIS A 365 18.98 12.86 3.62
C HIS A 365 18.39 12.31 2.30
N ALA A 366 19.22 12.22 1.26
CA ALA A 366 18.93 11.36 0.11
C ALA A 366 19.32 9.90 0.41
N HIS A 367 18.68 8.96 -0.26
CA HIS A 367 19.09 7.55 -0.34
C HIS A 367 18.94 7.09 -1.78
N VAL A 368 19.82 7.59 -2.65
CA VAL A 368 19.81 7.37 -4.09
C VAL A 368 21.19 6.98 -4.59
N ASP A 369 21.25 6.08 -5.55
CA ASP A 369 22.51 5.70 -6.18
C ASP A 369 23.09 6.93 -6.90
N PRO A 370 24.26 7.44 -6.46
CA PRO A 370 24.85 8.66 -7.06
C PRO A 370 25.29 8.46 -8.51
N THR A 371 25.40 7.21 -8.98
CA THR A 371 25.75 6.89 -10.38
C THR A 371 24.55 6.97 -11.32
N ASP A 372 23.32 7.01 -10.78
CA ASP A 372 22.10 7.19 -11.56
C ASP A 372 21.94 8.67 -11.94
N PRO A 373 21.88 9.03 -13.24
CA PRO A 373 21.63 10.41 -13.66
C PRO A 373 20.35 11.03 -13.09
N ALA A 374 19.36 10.22 -12.77
CA ALA A 374 18.10 10.68 -12.14
C ALA A 374 18.30 11.12 -10.68
N ALA A 375 19.39 10.71 -10.03
CA ALA A 375 19.68 11.05 -8.64
C ALA A 375 20.05 12.53 -8.43
N ALA A 376 20.50 13.24 -9.47
CA ALA A 376 21.00 14.61 -9.38
C ALA A 376 20.01 15.57 -8.71
N THR A 377 18.72 15.46 -9.03
CA THR A 377 17.67 16.30 -8.44
C THR A 377 17.50 16.03 -6.95
N ALA A 378 17.48 14.77 -6.52
CA ALA A 378 17.34 14.40 -5.12
C ALA A 378 18.55 14.86 -4.30
N LEU A 379 19.75 14.68 -4.83
CA LEU A 379 21.01 15.13 -4.21
C LEU A 379 21.06 16.65 -4.06
N ALA A 380 20.63 17.40 -5.08
CA ALA A 380 20.63 18.87 -5.02
C ALA A 380 19.65 19.43 -3.96
N HIS A 381 18.59 18.70 -3.63
CA HIS A 381 17.59 19.11 -2.63
C HIS A 381 17.88 18.57 -1.21
N SER A 382 18.78 17.60 -1.06
CA SER A 382 19.16 17.10 0.27
C SER A 382 20.01 18.14 1.01
N SER A 383 19.77 18.30 2.32
CA SER A 383 20.55 19.19 3.19
C SER A 383 21.54 18.44 4.08
N ALA A 384 21.65 17.13 3.91
CA ALA A 384 22.58 16.24 4.61
C ALA A 384 23.14 15.19 3.64
N ALA A 385 24.15 14.42 4.07
CA ALA A 385 24.81 13.42 3.25
C ALA A 385 23.83 12.37 2.68
N ASN A 386 24.12 11.88 1.46
CA ASN A 386 23.42 10.74 0.88
C ASN A 386 23.80 9.45 1.61
N LEU A 387 22.80 8.71 2.07
CA LEU A 387 23.02 7.49 2.86
C LEU A 387 22.97 6.19 2.02
N PHE A 388 22.89 6.29 0.70
CA PHE A 388 22.96 5.11 -0.17
C PHE A 388 24.36 4.49 -0.09
N GLY A 389 24.42 3.22 0.31
CA GLY A 389 25.68 2.51 0.49
C GLY A 389 26.54 3.00 1.65
N PHE A 390 25.99 3.73 2.60
CA PHE A 390 26.71 4.22 3.79
C PHE A 390 27.41 3.06 4.52
N GLY A 391 28.67 3.25 4.86
CA GLY A 391 29.52 2.22 5.47
C GLY A 391 30.27 1.35 4.47
N SER A 392 29.94 1.37 3.18
CA SER A 392 30.67 0.61 2.16
C SER A 392 32.01 1.26 1.78
N ALA A 393 32.92 0.45 1.21
CA ALA A 393 34.18 0.95 0.65
C ALA A 393 33.96 2.00 -0.46
N ALA A 394 32.90 1.85 -1.25
CA ALA A 394 32.54 2.80 -2.29
C ALA A 394 32.15 4.16 -1.70
N TRP A 395 31.31 4.18 -0.68
CA TRP A 395 30.88 5.40 0.01
C TRP A 395 32.07 6.10 0.67
N MET A 396 32.91 5.35 1.38
CA MET A 396 34.12 5.89 2.05
C MET A 396 35.11 6.45 1.04
N ARG A 397 35.29 5.79 -0.10
CA ARG A 397 36.19 6.30 -1.16
C ARG A 397 35.71 7.64 -1.68
N GLY A 398 34.42 7.83 -1.90
CA GLY A 398 33.90 9.11 -2.34
C GLY A 398 33.98 10.21 -1.27
N LEU A 399 33.87 9.86 0.01
CA LEU A 399 34.13 10.81 1.10
C LEU A 399 35.57 11.28 1.16
N LEU A 400 36.53 10.42 0.82
CA LEU A 400 37.97 10.72 0.79
C LEU A 400 38.48 11.21 -0.58
N ASP A 401 37.58 11.51 -1.50
CA ASP A 401 37.87 12.02 -2.82
C ASP A 401 37.73 13.56 -2.84
N ALA A 402 38.81 14.29 -3.21
CA ALA A 402 38.85 15.75 -3.21
C ALA A 402 37.79 16.39 -4.14
N ASP A 403 37.45 15.71 -5.24
CA ASP A 403 36.44 16.19 -6.19
C ASP A 403 34.98 15.92 -5.71
N GLN A 404 34.80 15.04 -4.75
CA GLN A 404 33.46 14.58 -4.31
C GLN A 404 33.06 15.05 -2.90
N VAL A 405 34.00 15.16 -1.96
CA VAL A 405 33.73 15.46 -0.55
C VAL A 405 32.94 16.76 -0.36
N GLY A 406 33.19 17.78 -1.12
CA GLY A 406 32.47 19.06 -1.15
C GLY A 406 31.19 19.03 -2.01
N GLY A 407 30.83 17.88 -2.59
CA GLY A 407 29.67 17.71 -3.43
C GLY A 407 28.38 17.42 -2.63
N PRO A 408 27.22 17.45 -3.31
CA PRO A 408 25.90 17.29 -2.66
C PRO A 408 25.65 15.88 -2.09
N ALA A 409 26.44 14.89 -2.48
CA ALA A 409 26.37 13.54 -1.92
C ALA A 409 26.99 13.43 -0.52
N TYR A 410 27.83 14.37 -0.12
CA TYR A 410 28.56 14.40 1.16
C TYR A 410 28.30 15.70 1.91
N PHE A 411 29.29 16.61 1.99
CA PHE A 411 29.17 17.82 2.80
C PHE A 411 28.64 19.06 2.06
N GLY A 412 28.47 19.02 0.73
CA GLY A 412 28.22 20.20 -0.11
C GLY A 412 26.98 21.03 0.25
N ASN A 413 25.96 20.43 0.84
CA ASN A 413 24.73 21.11 1.27
C ASN A 413 24.59 21.20 2.80
N THR A 414 25.64 20.89 3.56
CA THR A 414 25.64 20.89 5.03
C THR A 414 26.35 22.12 5.59
N ALA A 415 26.21 22.39 6.89
CA ALA A 415 27.01 23.41 7.57
C ALA A 415 28.51 23.10 7.58
N HIS A 416 28.90 21.84 7.35
CA HIS A 416 30.28 21.38 7.32
C HIS A 416 30.96 21.48 5.94
N LYS A 417 30.34 22.15 4.96
CA LYS A 417 30.85 22.32 3.62
C LYS A 417 32.27 22.93 3.56
N GLU A 418 32.57 23.84 4.48
CA GLU A 418 33.88 24.50 4.62
C GLU A 418 34.57 24.06 5.93
N GLY A 419 34.18 22.88 6.46
CA GLY A 419 34.71 22.33 7.70
C GLY A 419 36.08 21.67 7.50
N ASP A 420 36.68 21.30 8.66
CA ASP A 420 38.03 20.74 8.72
C ASP A 420 38.20 19.47 7.91
N MET A 421 37.16 18.58 7.88
CA MET A 421 37.22 17.34 7.09
C MET A 421 37.31 17.63 5.59
N VAL A 422 36.55 18.61 5.08
CA VAL A 422 36.58 18.98 3.66
C VAL A 422 37.95 19.61 3.33
N SER A 423 38.44 20.49 4.21
CA SER A 423 39.76 21.13 4.06
C SER A 423 40.88 20.09 4.07
N PHE A 424 40.83 19.10 4.96
CA PHE A 424 41.82 18.02 5.01
C PHE A 424 41.80 17.15 3.74
N VAL A 425 40.61 16.78 3.24
CA VAL A 425 40.50 15.91 2.05
C VAL A 425 40.97 16.66 0.77
N THR A 426 40.61 17.94 0.65
CA THR A 426 41.00 18.74 -0.55
C THR A 426 42.42 19.28 -0.49
N GLY A 427 43.03 19.33 0.68
CA GLY A 427 44.41 19.79 0.90
C GLY A 427 45.36 18.63 1.18
N ASP A 428 45.48 18.22 2.42
CA ASP A 428 46.51 17.27 2.88
C ASP A 428 46.37 15.88 2.25
N LEU A 429 45.12 15.35 2.15
CA LEU A 429 44.86 14.03 1.57
C LEU A 429 45.05 14.01 0.04
N ALA A 430 44.82 15.13 -0.63
CA ALA A 430 45.01 15.27 -2.06
C ALA A 430 46.52 15.44 -2.44
N ASP A 431 47.40 15.75 -1.49
CA ASP A 431 48.84 15.89 -1.72
C ASP A 431 49.50 14.50 -1.81
N ALA A 432 49.92 14.13 -3.02
CA ALA A 432 50.55 12.85 -3.32
C ALA A 432 51.93 12.64 -2.64
N ASP A 433 52.58 13.68 -2.18
CA ASP A 433 53.84 13.61 -1.42
C ASP A 433 53.57 13.21 0.05
N THR A 434 52.35 13.50 0.53
CA THR A 434 51.89 13.19 1.91
C THR A 434 51.10 11.90 2.00
N TRP A 435 50.23 11.60 1.01
CA TRP A 435 49.35 10.45 0.98
C TRP A 435 49.46 9.67 -0.33
N SER A 436 49.89 8.42 -0.28
CA SER A 436 49.84 7.55 -1.45
C SER A 436 48.43 7.05 -1.72
N GLN A 437 48.12 6.72 -2.97
CA GLN A 437 46.83 6.07 -3.31
C GLN A 437 46.64 4.71 -2.60
N GLU A 438 47.73 4.04 -2.27
CA GLU A 438 47.77 2.79 -1.51
C GLU A 438 47.40 3.03 -0.05
N ASP A 439 47.81 4.16 0.56
CA ASP A 439 47.43 4.55 1.91
C ASP A 439 45.93 4.87 1.99
N ILE A 440 45.42 5.66 1.04
CA ILE A 440 44.01 5.98 0.95
C ILE A 440 43.18 4.71 0.79
N ALA A 441 43.59 3.79 -0.10
CA ALA A 441 42.92 2.50 -0.28
C ALA A 441 42.95 1.66 1.00
N ALA A 442 44.05 1.68 1.76
CA ALA A 442 44.14 1.00 3.03
C ALA A 442 43.18 1.59 4.10
N VAL A 443 43.07 2.91 4.19
CA VAL A 443 42.10 3.60 5.07
C VAL A 443 40.67 3.22 4.70
N VAL A 444 40.33 3.26 3.40
CA VAL A 444 39.01 2.84 2.90
C VAL A 444 38.71 1.40 3.32
N ALA A 445 39.68 0.48 3.17
CA ALA A 445 39.53 -0.92 3.53
C ALA A 445 39.32 -1.11 5.05
N ALA A 446 40.07 -0.37 5.87
CA ALA A 446 39.95 -0.41 7.31
C ALA A 446 38.56 0.09 7.78
N MET A 447 38.07 1.19 7.23
CA MET A 447 36.78 1.74 7.60
C MET A 447 35.60 0.87 7.12
N ALA A 448 35.71 0.27 5.93
CA ALA A 448 34.71 -0.69 5.46
C ALA A 448 34.69 -1.96 6.33
N ALA A 449 35.85 -2.38 6.83
CA ALA A 449 35.96 -3.50 7.78
C ALA A 449 35.31 -3.17 9.14
N GLU A 450 35.42 -1.92 9.63
CA GLU A 450 34.72 -1.43 10.84
C GLU A 450 33.20 -1.49 10.66
N ALA A 451 32.70 -1.13 9.50
CA ALA A 451 31.28 -1.22 9.19
C ALA A 451 30.77 -2.67 9.15
N GLY A 452 31.64 -3.65 8.89
CA GLY A 452 31.28 -5.08 8.86
C GLY A 452 30.28 -5.43 7.76
N LEU A 453 30.27 -4.69 6.66
CA LEU A 453 29.48 -5.00 5.47
C LEU A 453 30.22 -6.04 4.60
N PRO A 454 29.48 -6.82 3.77
CA PRO A 454 30.11 -7.71 2.80
C PRO A 454 30.90 -6.88 1.77
N GLU A 455 32.22 -7.01 1.80
CA GLU A 455 33.14 -6.34 0.87
C GLU A 455 34.11 -7.37 0.26
N PRO A 456 34.70 -7.09 -0.91
CA PRO A 456 35.74 -7.92 -1.46
C PRO A 456 36.91 -8.05 -0.48
N ASP A 457 37.48 -9.25 -0.36
CA ASP A 457 38.65 -9.49 0.50
C ASP A 457 39.89 -8.79 -0.09
N VAL A 458 40.34 -7.74 0.58
CA VAL A 458 41.55 -6.96 0.23
C VAL A 458 42.78 -7.43 0.99
N GLY A 459 42.66 -8.45 1.84
CA GLY A 459 43.73 -9.00 2.66
C GLY A 459 43.92 -8.28 3.99
N ARG A 460 44.28 -9.07 5.02
CA ARG A 460 44.41 -8.58 6.41
C ARG A 460 45.49 -7.54 6.60
N GLU A 461 46.55 -7.61 5.81
CA GLU A 461 47.70 -6.67 5.90
C GLU A 461 47.29 -5.25 5.45
N VAL A 462 46.47 -5.15 4.40
CA VAL A 462 45.93 -3.85 3.92
C VAL A 462 45.02 -3.23 4.99
N VAL A 463 44.10 -4.04 5.58
CA VAL A 463 43.22 -3.58 6.66
C VAL A 463 44.03 -3.14 7.89
N ALA A 464 45.08 -3.90 8.28
CA ALA A 464 45.94 -3.55 9.41
C ALA A 464 46.66 -2.24 9.17
N ARG A 465 47.30 -2.07 7.97
CA ARG A 465 47.91 -0.79 7.58
C ARG A 465 46.93 0.38 7.63
N GLY A 466 45.70 0.18 7.13
CA GLY A 466 44.68 1.21 7.19
C GLY A 466 44.29 1.60 8.62
N ARG A 467 44.17 0.63 9.53
CA ARG A 467 43.94 0.88 10.96
C ARG A 467 45.07 1.68 11.59
N ASP A 468 46.31 1.34 11.29
CA ASP A 468 47.46 2.10 11.79
C ASP A 468 47.45 3.56 11.29
N LEU A 469 47.08 3.78 10.03
CA LEU A 469 46.92 5.13 9.46
C LEU A 469 45.78 5.92 10.12
N VAL A 470 44.63 5.28 10.33
CA VAL A 470 43.44 5.92 10.97
C VAL A 470 43.76 6.26 12.43
N SER A 471 44.48 5.40 13.16
CA SER A 471 44.82 5.63 14.56
C SER A 471 45.99 6.64 14.75
N SER A 472 46.77 6.92 13.71
CA SER A 472 47.91 7.82 13.82
C SER A 472 47.48 9.27 14.11
N GLY A 473 48.04 9.85 15.18
CA GLY A 473 47.80 11.24 15.57
C GLY A 473 48.25 12.29 14.57
N GLU A 474 49.18 11.95 13.67
CA GLU A 474 49.65 12.79 12.55
C GLU A 474 48.77 12.65 11.31
N ARG A 475 47.75 11.78 11.38
CA ARG A 475 46.83 11.45 10.29
C ARG A 475 45.38 11.66 10.77
N CYS A 476 44.50 10.66 10.62
CA CYS A 476 43.08 10.77 11.00
C CYS A 476 42.88 10.86 12.53
N GLY A 477 43.74 10.20 13.32
CA GLY A 477 43.69 10.17 14.77
C GLY A 477 43.98 11.52 15.46
N GLY A 478 44.44 12.54 14.71
CA GLY A 478 44.55 13.91 15.24
C GLY A 478 43.20 14.58 15.51
N CYS A 479 42.14 14.15 14.80
CA CYS A 479 40.78 14.67 14.94
C CYS A 479 39.77 13.59 15.40
N HIS A 480 39.95 12.33 14.98
CA HIS A 480 39.05 11.21 15.24
C HIS A 480 39.61 10.26 16.31
N ALA A 481 38.77 9.87 17.26
CA ALA A 481 39.08 8.73 18.14
C ALA A 481 39.00 7.42 17.35
N PHE A 482 40.03 6.54 17.44
CA PHE A 482 40.01 5.22 16.83
C PHE A 482 41.04 4.28 17.49
N GLY A 483 40.63 3.05 17.80
CA GLY A 483 41.48 2.07 18.49
C GLY A 483 41.89 2.53 19.90
N ASP A 484 43.15 2.27 20.23
CA ASP A 484 43.74 2.69 21.52
C ASP A 484 44.20 4.15 21.53
N ASN A 485 43.96 4.87 20.44
CA ASN A 485 44.43 6.22 20.23
C ASN A 485 43.43 7.24 20.81
N GLY A 486 43.52 7.46 22.10
CA GLY A 486 42.85 8.56 22.74
C GLY A 486 41.62 8.18 23.57
N THR A 487 41.73 8.46 24.81
CA THR A 487 40.64 8.55 25.78
C THR A 487 39.84 9.85 25.59
N ASP A 488 40.40 10.82 24.89
CA ASP A 488 39.72 12.08 24.59
C ASP A 488 39.00 11.96 23.24
N LEU A 489 37.68 12.10 23.26
CA LEU A 489 36.88 12.27 22.07
C LEU A 489 37.40 13.53 21.35
N GLY A 490 37.83 13.36 20.11
CA GLY A 490 38.40 14.44 19.30
C GLY A 490 37.39 15.51 18.93
N SER A 491 37.81 16.43 18.06
CA SER A 491 36.93 17.46 17.48
C SER A 491 35.97 16.90 16.41
N ALA A 492 36.05 15.57 16.13
CA ALA A 492 35.33 14.88 15.08
C ALA A 492 34.72 13.57 15.63
N PRO A 493 33.75 12.95 14.94
CA PRO A 493 33.10 11.71 15.39
C PRO A 493 34.09 10.57 15.64
N ASP A 494 33.82 9.77 16.69
CA ASP A 494 34.51 8.51 16.97
C ASP A 494 34.28 7.51 15.83
N LEU A 495 35.36 6.97 15.29
CA LEU A 495 35.36 6.01 14.17
C LEU A 495 35.34 4.54 14.62
N ASN A 496 35.38 4.25 15.93
CA ASN A 496 35.27 2.88 16.43
C ASN A 496 33.92 2.28 16.06
N GLY A 497 33.95 1.20 15.26
CA GLY A 497 32.73 0.56 14.74
C GLY A 497 31.95 1.43 13.76
N TRP A 498 32.55 2.45 13.16
CA TRP A 498 31.93 3.35 12.20
C TRP A 498 31.18 2.60 11.09
N GLY A 499 29.97 3.04 10.77
CA GLY A 499 29.08 2.37 9.79
C GLY A 499 28.54 1.03 10.24
N GLY A 500 28.98 0.53 11.42
CA GLY A 500 28.42 -0.66 12.06
C GLY A 500 27.02 -0.41 12.59
N ARG A 501 26.26 -1.47 12.83
CA ARG A 501 24.87 -1.37 13.30
C ARG A 501 24.73 -0.52 14.57
N GLU A 502 25.56 -0.78 15.56
CA GLU A 502 25.51 -0.07 16.85
C GLU A 502 25.89 1.41 16.70
N TRP A 503 26.85 1.71 15.82
CA TRP A 503 27.26 3.07 15.53
C TRP A 503 26.11 3.86 14.87
N ILE A 504 25.43 3.26 13.87
CA ILE A 504 24.27 3.87 13.19
C ILE A 504 23.09 4.03 14.16
N VAL A 505 22.79 3.02 14.96
CA VAL A 505 21.76 3.11 16.01
C VAL A 505 22.10 4.25 16.99
N GLY A 506 23.35 4.36 17.41
CA GLY A 506 23.79 5.39 18.34
C GLY A 506 23.59 6.81 17.78
N ILE A 507 24.06 7.08 16.56
CA ILE A 507 23.95 8.41 15.96
C ILE A 507 22.51 8.80 15.64
N ILE A 508 21.65 7.85 15.25
CA ILE A 508 20.20 8.12 15.07
C ILE A 508 19.55 8.40 16.42
N THR A 509 19.95 7.66 17.46
CA THR A 509 19.40 7.84 18.82
C THR A 509 19.71 9.23 19.34
N ASP A 510 20.99 9.62 19.33
CA ASP A 510 21.44 10.93 19.82
C ASP A 510 22.69 11.40 19.08
N PRO A 511 22.57 12.19 18.01
CA PRO A 511 23.73 12.75 17.29
C PRO A 511 24.49 13.80 18.09
N THR A 512 23.91 14.35 19.17
CA THR A 512 24.57 15.34 20.04
C THR A 512 25.42 14.69 21.14
N HIS A 513 25.43 13.36 21.22
CA HIS A 513 26.33 12.66 22.12
C HIS A 513 27.79 12.90 21.71
N ALA A 514 28.69 13.10 22.66
CA ALA A 514 30.10 13.42 22.44
C ALA A 514 30.84 12.42 21.53
N ARG A 515 30.38 11.18 21.46
CA ARG A 515 30.90 10.15 20.55
C ARG A 515 30.68 10.49 19.07
N PHE A 516 29.67 11.29 18.75
CA PHE A 516 29.32 11.64 17.37
C PHE A 516 29.67 13.12 17.09
N TYR A 517 28.67 13.96 16.92
CA TYR A 517 28.93 15.37 16.58
C TYR A 517 28.99 16.30 17.80
N GLY A 518 28.50 15.86 18.97
CA GLY A 518 28.46 16.72 20.16
C GLY A 518 27.81 18.07 19.88
N ASP A 519 28.48 19.14 20.32
CA ASP A 519 28.06 20.53 20.09
C ASP A 519 28.17 20.97 18.63
N SER A 520 28.88 20.21 17.78
CA SER A 520 29.02 20.47 16.34
C SER A 520 27.87 19.87 15.51
N ASN A 521 26.87 19.27 16.15
CA ASN A 521 25.70 18.75 15.43
C ASN A 521 24.95 19.91 14.75
N ASP A 522 24.85 19.88 13.42
CA ASP A 522 24.19 20.94 12.64
C ASP A 522 22.68 20.98 12.91
N ARG A 523 21.97 19.93 12.51
CA ARG A 523 20.48 19.93 12.54
C ARG A 523 19.85 18.55 12.70
N MET A 524 20.64 17.49 12.80
CA MET A 524 20.08 16.15 12.96
C MET A 524 19.36 16.03 14.28
N PRO A 525 18.04 15.69 14.31
CA PRO A 525 17.28 15.57 15.54
C PRO A 525 17.72 14.35 16.37
N ARG A 526 17.46 14.39 17.67
CA ARG A 526 17.60 13.27 18.58
C ARG A 526 16.36 12.39 18.47
N PHE A 527 16.39 11.32 17.72
CA PHE A 527 15.21 10.49 17.46
C PHE A 527 14.86 9.53 18.59
N GLY A 528 15.85 9.04 19.34
CA GLY A 528 15.67 8.07 20.41
C GLY A 528 15.63 8.67 21.81
N VAL A 529 15.81 9.98 21.94
CA VAL A 529 15.80 10.71 23.22
C VAL A 529 14.69 11.75 23.19
N SER A 530 13.91 11.81 24.25
CA SER A 530 12.85 12.81 24.43
C SER A 530 13.12 13.69 25.64
N ASP A 531 12.55 14.89 25.66
CA ASP A 531 12.50 15.73 26.81
C ASP A 531 11.54 15.15 27.89
N GLU A 532 11.64 15.59 29.12
CA GLU A 532 10.82 15.05 30.22
C GLU A 532 9.31 15.13 29.88
N GLY A 533 8.66 13.97 29.84
CA GLY A 533 7.22 13.83 29.62
C GLY A 533 6.79 13.59 28.18
N GLU A 534 7.70 13.56 27.21
CA GLU A 534 7.41 13.25 25.79
C GLU A 534 7.94 11.85 25.43
N SER A 535 7.30 11.22 24.44
CA SER A 535 7.81 9.99 23.86
C SER A 535 8.85 10.29 22.78
N PRO A 536 9.90 9.46 22.62
CA PRO A 536 10.87 9.63 21.54
C PRO A 536 10.19 9.55 20.17
N ALA A 537 10.73 10.26 19.20
CA ALA A 537 10.20 10.29 17.83
C ALA A 537 10.27 8.91 17.14
N LEU A 538 11.26 8.10 17.48
CA LEU A 538 11.41 6.71 17.08
C LEU A 538 11.71 5.83 18.30
N THR A 539 11.10 4.65 18.32
CA THR A 539 11.42 3.61 19.30
C THR A 539 12.78 2.97 18.98
N ALA A 540 13.40 2.34 19.96
CA ALA A 540 14.66 1.60 19.74
C ALA A 540 14.53 0.52 18.66
N SER A 541 13.35 -0.12 18.52
CA SER A 541 13.06 -1.08 17.46
C SER A 541 13.05 -0.43 16.07
N GLU A 542 12.39 0.71 15.92
CA GLU A 542 12.32 1.45 14.66
C GLU A 542 13.69 1.99 14.23
N ILE A 543 14.48 2.49 15.17
CA ILE A 543 15.87 2.88 14.91
C ILE A 543 16.69 1.67 14.42
N GLY A 544 16.54 0.52 15.08
CA GLY A 544 17.18 -0.73 14.66
C GLY A 544 16.78 -1.15 13.24
N ILE A 545 15.50 -1.04 12.89
CA ILE A 545 14.98 -1.34 11.55
C ILE A 545 15.61 -0.42 10.48
N VAL A 546 15.71 0.87 10.75
CA VAL A 546 16.36 1.83 9.84
C VAL A 546 17.84 1.50 9.66
N ALA A 547 18.55 1.19 10.76
CA ALA A 547 19.96 0.82 10.70
C ALA A 547 20.18 -0.48 9.88
N ASP A 548 19.36 -1.51 10.11
CA ASP A 548 19.45 -2.77 9.37
C ASP A 548 19.11 -2.58 7.88
N TRP A 549 18.16 -1.71 7.56
CA TRP A 549 17.83 -1.35 6.18
C TRP A 549 18.96 -0.60 5.48
N LEU A 550 19.53 0.44 6.10
CA LEU A 550 20.67 1.17 5.55
C LEU A 550 21.87 0.25 5.25
N ARG A 551 22.03 -0.79 6.06
CA ARG A 551 23.08 -1.81 5.92
C ARG A 551 22.76 -2.94 4.94
N GLY A 552 21.55 -2.97 4.37
CA GLY A 552 21.10 -4.07 3.50
C GLY A 552 20.90 -5.40 4.23
N GLN A 553 20.72 -5.38 5.55
CA GLN A 553 20.63 -6.55 6.41
C GLN A 553 19.16 -6.91 6.71
N TRP A 554 18.60 -7.81 5.91
CA TRP A 554 17.29 -8.42 6.13
C TRP A 554 17.22 -9.80 5.53
N TYR A 555 16.23 -10.58 5.96
CA TYR A 555 15.99 -11.91 5.41
C TYR A 555 15.75 -11.84 3.90
N ARG A 556 16.43 -12.71 3.17
CA ARG A 556 16.19 -12.97 1.75
C ARG A 556 16.04 -14.47 1.56
N ALA A 557 14.98 -14.91 0.88
CA ALA A 557 14.86 -16.31 0.50
C ALA A 557 16.01 -16.68 -0.44
N ALA A 558 16.54 -17.90 -0.27
CA ALA A 558 17.54 -18.43 -1.21
C ALA A 558 16.89 -18.50 -2.61
N THR A 559 17.50 -17.85 -3.58
CA THR A 559 17.13 -18.02 -4.99
C THR A 559 17.52 -19.43 -5.40
N HIS A 560 16.52 -20.31 -5.61
CA HIS A 560 16.72 -21.64 -6.18
C HIS A 560 16.87 -21.59 -7.68
#